data_c697e557690963d1b24ba5e40b468fa9
#
_entry.id   c697e557690963d1b24ba5e40b468fa9
#
_cell.length_a   1.000
_cell.length_b   1.000
_cell.length_c   1.000
_cell.angle_alpha   90.00
_cell.angle_beta   90.00
_cell.angle_gamma   90.00
#
_symmetry.space_group_name_H-M   'P 1'
#
loop_
_entity.id
_entity.type
_entity.pdbx_description
1 polymer ?
#
loop_
_entity_poly.entity_id
_entity_poly.type
_entity_poly.pdbx_seq_one_letter_code
_entity_poly.pdbx_strand_id
1 'polypeptide(L)'
;INIGSKLMLSSIASMLIMGTIRFFVQQQWSIQTFGKLSFTLSISNMFLTFINAVGIVMFPLLRRTNRDRLSSLFQTLRGVFVPLTYAILIFYIPAKIVLGMWLPEYEVSLRFMGILFPIVIYEGRMSLLINTYLKTLRKEKTILMVNVLTLTLSLLLSLFVIFIIGNLNLTVGLILASLAFRCNLAEFFLCRDM
;
A
#
# COMPACT_ATOMS: atom_id res chain seq x y z
N ILE A 1 26.02 -0.06 -8.80
CA ILE A 1 25.14 -0.09 -7.60
C ILE A 1 24.66 -1.52 -7.43
N ASN A 2 24.96 -2.11 -6.27
CA ASN A 2 24.62 -3.49 -5.96
C ASN A 2 23.10 -3.70 -5.83
N ILE A 3 22.63 -4.93 -6.08
CA ILE A 3 21.20 -5.31 -5.99
C ILE A 3 20.61 -4.91 -4.63
N GLY A 4 21.35 -5.14 -3.55
CA GLY A 4 20.92 -4.80 -2.19
C GLY A 4 20.65 -3.31 -1.97
N SER A 5 21.50 -2.43 -2.48
CA SER A 5 21.30 -0.98 -2.34
C SER A 5 20.06 -0.47 -3.09
N LYS A 6 19.73 -1.05 -4.25
CA LYS A 6 18.50 -0.71 -4.99
C LYS A 6 17.24 -1.11 -4.21
N LEU A 7 17.25 -2.30 -3.61
CA LEU A 7 16.13 -2.77 -2.79
C LEU A 7 15.98 -1.94 -1.51
N MET A 8 17.10 -1.56 -0.88
CA MET A 8 17.09 -0.70 0.30
C MET A 8 16.53 0.69 -0.01
N LEU A 9 17.03 1.35 -1.05
CA LEU A 9 16.51 2.65 -1.52
C LEU A 9 15.03 2.56 -1.91
N SER A 10 14.63 1.48 -2.56
CA SER A 10 13.24 1.24 -2.92
C SER A 10 12.34 1.09 -1.69
N SER A 11 12.80 0.42 -0.64
CA SER A 11 12.07 0.29 0.62
C SER A 11 11.92 1.63 1.33
N ILE A 12 12.98 2.43 1.37
CA ILE A 12 12.95 3.81 1.92
C ILE A 12 11.95 4.66 1.13
N ALA A 13 12.01 4.66 -0.21
CA ALA A 13 11.06 5.40 -1.03
C ALA A 13 9.61 4.96 -0.79
N SER A 14 9.36 3.66 -0.64
CA SER A 14 8.03 3.14 -0.32
C SER A 14 7.50 3.63 1.04
N MET A 15 8.35 3.66 2.06
CA MET A 15 7.98 4.20 3.38
C MET A 15 7.71 5.69 3.34
N LEU A 16 8.48 6.44 2.55
CA LEU A 16 8.33 7.89 2.40
C LEU A 16 7.05 8.28 1.67
N ILE A 17 6.48 7.45 0.80
CA ILE A 17 5.20 7.74 0.12
C ILE A 17 4.09 8.04 1.15
N MET A 18 3.93 7.19 2.15
CA MET A 18 2.95 7.42 3.22
C MET A 18 3.46 8.41 4.27
N GLY A 19 4.76 8.35 4.56
CA GLY A 19 5.41 9.19 5.57
C GLY A 19 5.30 10.68 5.28
N THR A 20 5.51 11.10 4.04
CA THR A 20 5.42 12.51 3.63
C THR A 20 4.02 13.07 3.77
N ILE A 21 3.00 12.36 3.33
CA ILE A 21 1.61 12.82 3.44
C ILE A 21 1.22 12.95 4.92
N ARG A 22 1.61 11.98 5.75
CA ARG A 22 1.36 12.01 7.21
C ARG A 22 2.10 13.16 7.90
N PHE A 23 3.34 13.44 7.49
CA PHE A 23 4.12 14.57 7.99
C PHE A 23 3.42 15.89 7.69
N PHE A 24 2.96 16.09 6.46
CA PHE A 24 2.23 17.30 6.10
C PHE A 24 0.88 17.43 6.81
N VAL A 25 0.17 16.31 7.05
CA VAL A 25 -1.05 16.33 7.86
C VAL A 25 -0.77 16.82 9.28
N GLN A 26 0.33 16.40 9.89
CA GLN A 26 0.73 16.86 11.22
C GLN A 26 1.06 18.35 11.25
N GLN A 27 1.74 18.87 10.23
CA GLN A 27 2.13 20.27 10.15
C GLN A 27 0.95 21.21 9.93
N GLN A 28 0.01 20.81 9.08
CA GLN A 28 -1.08 21.70 8.63
C GLN A 28 -2.30 21.68 9.56
N TRP A 29 -2.62 20.52 10.16
CA TRP A 29 -3.85 20.42 10.98
C TRP A 29 -3.55 20.36 12.46
N SER A 30 -3.24 19.18 12.99
CA SER A 30 -2.88 19.02 14.40
C SER A 30 -2.28 17.65 14.68
N ILE A 31 -1.59 17.52 15.82
CA ILE A 31 -1.07 16.23 16.29
C ILE A 31 -2.19 15.25 16.61
N GLN A 32 -3.36 15.74 17.02
CA GLN A 32 -4.53 14.90 17.29
C GLN A 32 -5.08 14.29 15.98
N THR A 33 -5.17 15.08 14.92
CA THR A 33 -5.57 14.60 13.58
C THR A 33 -4.58 13.56 13.05
N PHE A 34 -3.28 13.81 13.22
CA PHE A 34 -2.23 12.86 12.89
C PHE A 34 -2.40 11.55 13.71
N GLY A 35 -2.72 11.63 14.99
CA GLY A 35 -2.97 10.47 15.83
C GLY A 35 -4.15 9.63 15.34
N LYS A 36 -5.28 10.28 15.00
CA LYS A 36 -6.46 9.62 14.44
C LYS A 36 -6.18 8.93 13.12
N LEU A 37 -5.44 9.58 12.23
CA LEU A 37 -5.00 9.01 10.96
C LEU A 37 -4.07 7.81 11.17
N SER A 38 -3.11 7.95 12.08
CA SER A 38 -2.14 6.90 12.41
C SER A 38 -2.81 5.67 13.01
N PHE A 39 -3.80 5.85 13.87
CA PHE A 39 -4.60 4.76 14.42
C PHE A 39 -5.32 3.97 13.32
N THR A 40 -5.95 4.67 12.39
CA THR A 40 -6.61 4.03 11.24
C THR A 40 -5.64 3.22 10.37
N LEU A 41 -4.46 3.78 10.10
CA LEU A 41 -3.42 3.09 9.34
C LEU A 41 -2.87 1.87 10.09
N SER A 42 -2.78 1.93 11.42
CA SER A 42 -2.35 0.79 12.23
C SER A 42 -3.30 -0.39 12.15
N ILE A 43 -4.61 -0.14 12.09
CA ILE A 43 -5.61 -1.19 11.88
C ILE A 43 -5.41 -1.82 10.50
N SER A 44 -5.24 -1.01 9.45
CA SER A 44 -4.96 -1.53 8.09
C SER A 44 -3.66 -2.33 8.05
N ASN A 45 -2.61 -1.89 8.74
CA ASN A 45 -1.33 -2.59 8.82
C ASN A 45 -1.43 -3.93 9.55
N MET A 46 -2.35 -4.09 10.50
CA MET A 46 -2.60 -5.38 11.14
C MET A 46 -3.03 -6.43 10.09
N PHE A 47 -3.96 -6.08 9.20
CA PHE A 47 -4.36 -6.98 8.11
C PHE A 47 -3.22 -7.23 7.12
N LEU A 48 -2.42 -6.21 6.81
CA LEU A 48 -1.26 -6.35 5.93
C LEU A 48 -0.20 -7.28 6.50
N THR A 49 -0.06 -7.38 7.81
CA THR A 49 0.87 -8.30 8.46
C THR A 49 0.55 -9.76 8.12
N PHE A 50 -0.72 -10.14 8.12
CA PHE A 50 -1.15 -11.49 7.71
C PHE A 50 -0.85 -11.74 6.22
N ILE A 51 -1.13 -10.77 5.35
CA ILE A 51 -0.84 -10.86 3.92
C ILE A 51 0.67 -11.01 3.69
N ASN A 52 1.49 -10.23 4.39
CA ASN A 52 2.94 -10.29 4.28
C ASN A 52 3.52 -11.63 4.75
N ALA A 53 2.93 -12.26 5.76
CA ALA A 53 3.34 -13.58 6.21
C ALA A 53 3.19 -14.64 5.09
N VAL A 54 2.10 -14.57 4.31
CA VAL A 54 1.91 -15.41 3.12
C VAL A 54 2.99 -15.11 2.06
N GLY A 55 3.35 -13.84 1.86
CA GLY A 55 4.39 -13.42 0.92
C GLY A 55 5.77 -14.01 1.21
N ILE A 56 6.12 -14.16 2.48
CA ILE A 56 7.40 -14.76 2.90
C ILE A 56 7.50 -16.22 2.42
N VAL A 57 6.41 -16.97 2.51
CA VAL A 57 6.36 -18.37 2.06
C VAL A 57 6.31 -18.46 0.53
N MET A 58 5.60 -17.56 -0.12
CA MET A 58 5.46 -17.54 -1.58
C MET A 58 6.77 -17.28 -2.32
N PHE A 59 7.63 -16.41 -1.80
CA PHE A 59 8.86 -16.01 -2.49
C PHE A 59 9.79 -17.19 -2.83
N PRO A 60 10.17 -18.09 -1.88
CA PRO A 60 11.00 -19.25 -2.20
C PRO A 60 10.31 -20.26 -3.13
N LEU A 61 8.98 -20.39 -3.06
CA LEU A 61 8.22 -21.26 -3.97
C LEU A 61 8.32 -20.75 -5.42
N LEU A 62 8.10 -19.46 -5.64
CA LEU A 62 8.21 -18.85 -6.96
C LEU A 62 9.63 -18.94 -7.54
N ARG A 63 10.66 -18.82 -6.69
CA ARG A 63 12.06 -18.99 -7.15
C ARG A 63 12.40 -20.40 -7.64
N ARG A 64 11.68 -21.42 -7.18
CA ARG A 64 11.86 -22.82 -7.61
C ARG A 64 11.01 -23.16 -8.84
N THR A 65 10.10 -22.27 -9.25
CA THR A 65 9.22 -22.49 -10.39
C THR A 65 9.91 -22.12 -11.70
N ASN A 66 9.70 -22.91 -12.76
CA ASN A 66 10.21 -22.64 -14.10
C ASN A 66 9.62 -21.33 -14.64
N ARG A 67 10.44 -20.56 -15.36
CA ARG A 67 10.06 -19.25 -15.92
C ARG A 67 8.80 -19.30 -16.78
N ASP A 68 8.63 -20.35 -17.58
CA ASP A 68 7.50 -20.53 -18.49
C ASP A 68 6.15 -20.65 -17.76
N ARG A 69 6.18 -21.12 -16.50
CA ARG A 69 5.00 -21.27 -15.65
C ARG A 69 4.71 -20.03 -14.78
N LEU A 70 5.64 -19.10 -14.68
CA LEU A 70 5.47 -17.93 -13.80
C LEU A 70 4.30 -17.04 -14.23
N SER A 71 4.08 -16.85 -15.54
CA SER A 71 2.98 -16.05 -16.07
C SER A 71 1.61 -16.68 -15.76
N SER A 72 1.47 -17.99 -16.03
CA SER A 72 0.24 -18.73 -15.72
C SER A 72 -0.06 -18.72 -14.21
N LEU A 73 0.97 -18.94 -13.37
CA LEU A 73 0.86 -18.87 -11.91
C LEU A 73 0.45 -17.48 -11.44
N PHE A 74 0.99 -16.42 -12.04
CA PHE A 74 0.61 -15.05 -11.71
C PHE A 74 -0.88 -14.81 -11.95
N GLN A 75 -1.40 -15.22 -13.11
CA GLN A 75 -2.81 -15.07 -13.44
C GLN A 75 -3.71 -15.84 -12.47
N THR A 76 -3.33 -17.08 -12.13
CA THR A 76 -4.08 -17.91 -11.17
C THR A 76 -4.06 -17.27 -9.77
N LEU A 77 -2.90 -16.88 -9.27
CA LEU A 77 -2.78 -16.23 -7.96
C LEU A 77 -3.51 -14.89 -7.92
N ARG A 78 -3.43 -14.10 -8.98
CA ARG A 78 -4.20 -12.87 -9.10
C ARG A 78 -5.69 -13.12 -9.05
N GLY A 79 -6.17 -14.14 -9.76
CA GLY A 79 -7.58 -14.53 -9.79
C GLY A 79 -8.14 -14.96 -8.44
N VAL A 80 -7.31 -15.53 -7.57
CA VAL A 80 -7.69 -15.92 -6.20
C VAL A 80 -7.48 -14.79 -5.20
N PHE A 81 -6.32 -14.13 -5.27
CA PHE A 81 -5.92 -13.16 -4.26
C PHE A 81 -6.70 -11.83 -4.35
N VAL A 82 -7.03 -11.39 -5.56
CA VAL A 82 -7.80 -10.14 -5.72
C VAL A 82 -9.19 -10.26 -5.09
N PRO A 83 -10.02 -11.27 -5.40
CA PRO A 83 -11.30 -11.46 -4.70
C PRO A 83 -11.15 -11.61 -3.18
N LEU A 84 -10.11 -12.33 -2.72
CA LEU A 84 -9.84 -12.51 -1.30
C LEU A 84 -9.56 -11.16 -0.59
N THR A 85 -8.76 -10.27 -1.20
CA THR A 85 -8.50 -8.94 -0.64
C THR A 85 -9.74 -8.04 -0.62
N TYR A 86 -10.62 -8.17 -1.62
CA TYR A 86 -11.92 -7.51 -1.57
C TYR A 86 -12.84 -8.08 -0.48
N ALA A 87 -12.80 -9.40 -0.25
CA ALA A 87 -13.54 -10.03 0.85
C ALA A 87 -13.09 -9.50 2.24
N ILE A 88 -11.80 -9.13 2.40
CA ILE A 88 -11.30 -8.50 3.63
C ILE A 88 -12.01 -7.16 3.90
N LEU A 89 -12.47 -6.43 2.87
CA LEU A 89 -13.23 -5.19 3.09
C LEU A 89 -14.54 -5.43 3.84
N ILE A 90 -15.11 -6.62 3.78
CA ILE A 90 -16.32 -6.97 4.54
C ILE A 90 -16.05 -6.87 6.05
N PHE A 91 -14.81 -7.15 6.47
CA PHE A 91 -14.40 -6.99 7.87
C PHE A 91 -14.38 -5.53 8.36
N TYR A 92 -14.44 -4.57 7.46
CA TYR A 92 -14.59 -3.14 7.82
C TYR A 92 -15.85 -2.91 8.65
N ILE A 93 -16.98 -3.55 8.30
CA ILE A 93 -18.27 -3.33 8.98
C ILE A 93 -18.20 -3.79 10.44
N PRO A 94 -17.86 -5.08 10.75
CA PRO A 94 -17.75 -5.51 12.14
C PRO A 94 -16.63 -4.80 12.89
N ALA A 95 -15.49 -4.50 12.25
CA ALA A 95 -14.42 -3.73 12.89
C ALA A 95 -14.89 -2.32 13.30
N LYS A 96 -15.64 -1.64 12.44
CA LYS A 96 -16.22 -0.32 12.74
C LYS A 96 -17.18 -0.39 13.93
N ILE A 97 -18.04 -1.41 13.98
CA ILE A 97 -19.02 -1.58 15.09
C ILE A 97 -18.29 -1.86 16.40
N VAL A 98 -17.39 -2.83 16.42
CA VAL A 98 -16.65 -3.21 17.63
C VAL A 98 -15.80 -2.05 18.15
N LEU A 99 -15.06 -1.38 17.26
CA LEU A 99 -14.23 -0.24 17.66
C LEU A 99 -15.06 0.97 18.09
N GLY A 100 -16.22 1.21 17.48
CA GLY A 100 -17.13 2.27 17.88
C GLY A 100 -17.74 2.07 19.28
N MET A 101 -18.01 0.81 19.65
CA MET A 101 -18.47 0.46 20.99
C MET A 101 -17.35 0.56 22.04
N TRP A 102 -16.13 0.16 21.66
CA TRP A 102 -15.02 0.07 22.60
C TRP A 102 -14.24 1.39 22.75
N LEU A 103 -14.17 2.19 21.70
CA LEU A 103 -13.39 3.42 21.63
C LEU A 103 -14.24 4.58 21.04
N PRO A 104 -15.27 5.06 21.75
CA PRO A 104 -16.16 6.12 21.25
C PRO A 104 -15.43 7.43 20.95
N GLU A 105 -14.35 7.74 21.66
CA GLU A 105 -13.50 8.92 21.41
C GLU A 105 -12.82 8.91 20.03
N TYR A 106 -12.71 7.73 19.38
CA TYR A 106 -12.09 7.55 18.08
C TYR A 106 -13.09 7.52 16.91
N GLU A 107 -14.32 7.96 17.09
CA GLU A 107 -15.36 7.97 16.03
C GLU A 107 -14.88 8.66 14.75
N VAL A 108 -14.15 9.76 14.88
CA VAL A 108 -13.54 10.46 13.72
C VAL A 108 -12.51 9.58 12.99
N SER A 109 -11.75 8.76 13.73
CA SER A 109 -10.80 7.81 13.14
C SER A 109 -11.52 6.73 12.33
N LEU A 110 -12.69 6.29 12.80
CA LEU A 110 -13.52 5.31 12.09
C LEU A 110 -14.08 5.85 10.78
N ARG A 111 -14.28 7.17 10.68
CA ARG A 111 -14.64 7.84 9.43
C ARG A 111 -13.49 7.78 8.42
N PHE A 112 -12.25 8.08 8.84
CA PHE A 112 -11.06 7.94 8.00
C PHE A 112 -10.78 6.47 7.63
N MET A 113 -11.16 5.53 8.48
CA MET A 113 -11.03 4.09 8.20
C MET A 113 -11.79 3.71 6.92
N GLY A 114 -12.99 4.28 6.67
CA GLY A 114 -13.74 4.03 5.44
C GLY A 114 -12.97 4.43 4.17
N ILE A 115 -12.17 5.51 4.24
CA ILE A 115 -11.34 5.98 3.12
C ILE A 115 -10.05 5.17 3.00
N LEU A 116 -9.44 4.81 4.13
CA LEU A 116 -8.09 4.23 4.15
C LEU A 116 -8.06 2.70 4.18
N PHE A 117 -9.14 2.04 4.61
CA PHE A 117 -9.15 0.57 4.69
C PHE A 117 -8.87 -0.13 3.34
N PRO A 118 -9.31 0.42 2.17
CA PRO A 118 -8.94 -0.10 0.85
C PRO A 118 -7.42 -0.12 0.57
N ILE A 119 -6.58 0.53 1.40
CA ILE A 119 -5.12 0.41 1.34
C ILE A 119 -4.70 -1.07 1.39
N VAL A 120 -5.41 -1.89 2.15
CA VAL A 120 -5.13 -3.32 2.29
C VAL A 120 -5.14 -4.04 0.95
N ILE A 121 -6.01 -3.62 0.02
CA ILE A 121 -6.08 -4.20 -1.33
C ILE A 121 -4.81 -3.86 -2.12
N TYR A 122 -4.49 -2.56 -2.23
CA TYR A 122 -3.40 -2.10 -3.07
C TYR A 122 -2.03 -2.48 -2.49
N GLU A 123 -1.82 -2.29 -1.19
CA GLU A 123 -0.59 -2.69 -0.51
C GLU A 123 -0.43 -4.20 -0.44
N GLY A 124 -1.51 -4.93 -0.21
CA GLY A 124 -1.50 -6.39 -0.23
C GLY A 124 -1.12 -6.94 -1.60
N ARG A 125 -1.73 -6.43 -2.68
CA ARG A 125 -1.35 -6.78 -4.07
C ARG A 125 0.09 -6.42 -4.38
N MET A 126 0.52 -5.22 -4.00
CA MET A 126 1.89 -4.76 -4.21
C MET A 126 2.90 -5.64 -3.48
N SER A 127 2.66 -5.97 -2.23
CA SER A 127 3.56 -6.76 -1.39
C SER A 127 3.60 -8.24 -1.80
N LEU A 128 2.44 -8.89 -1.85
CA LEU A 128 2.35 -10.33 -2.06
C LEU A 128 2.61 -10.73 -3.52
N LEU A 129 1.94 -10.07 -4.46
CA LEU A 129 2.04 -10.46 -5.87
C LEU A 129 3.19 -9.72 -6.55
N ILE A 130 3.08 -8.40 -6.71
CA ILE A 130 3.92 -7.64 -7.62
C ILE A 130 5.38 -7.63 -7.18
N ASN A 131 5.66 -7.24 -5.93
CA ASN A 131 7.03 -7.19 -5.41
C ASN A 131 7.69 -8.57 -5.38
N THR A 132 6.92 -9.61 -5.03
CA THR A 132 7.44 -10.98 -4.96
C THR A 132 7.84 -11.47 -6.35
N TYR A 133 7.02 -11.22 -7.37
CA TYR A 133 7.34 -11.57 -8.77
C TYR A 133 8.49 -10.73 -9.33
N LEU A 134 8.48 -9.41 -9.14
CA LEU A 134 9.58 -8.55 -9.61
C LEU A 134 10.93 -8.92 -8.98
N LYS A 135 10.95 -9.29 -7.70
CA LYS A 135 12.16 -9.81 -7.02
C LYS A 135 12.58 -11.16 -7.58
N THR A 136 11.63 -12.05 -7.90
CA THR A 136 11.91 -13.35 -8.51
C THR A 136 12.50 -13.19 -9.90
N LEU A 137 12.01 -12.24 -10.69
CA LEU A 137 12.50 -11.89 -12.02
C LEU A 137 13.77 -11.02 -12.02
N ARG A 138 14.31 -10.66 -10.84
CA ARG A 138 15.48 -9.77 -10.65
C ARG A 138 15.30 -8.39 -11.29
N LYS A 139 14.08 -7.84 -11.19
CA LYS A 139 13.69 -6.52 -11.72
C LYS A 139 13.70 -5.44 -10.62
N GLU A 140 14.76 -5.39 -9.81
CA GLU A 140 14.90 -4.44 -8.70
C GLU A 140 14.93 -2.98 -9.18
N LYS A 141 15.42 -2.73 -10.39
CA LYS A 141 15.38 -1.39 -11.00
C LYS A 141 13.94 -0.90 -11.20
N THR A 142 13.06 -1.79 -11.64
CA THR A 142 11.64 -1.47 -11.86
C THR A 142 10.96 -1.14 -10.54
N ILE A 143 11.22 -1.90 -9.47
CA ILE A 143 10.69 -1.62 -8.13
C ILE A 143 11.14 -0.24 -7.65
N LEU A 144 12.43 0.07 -7.77
CA LEU A 144 12.98 1.37 -7.38
C LEU A 144 12.36 2.51 -8.20
N MET A 145 12.30 2.36 -9.53
CA MET A 145 11.75 3.38 -10.42
C MET A 145 10.29 3.70 -10.10
N VAL A 146 9.45 2.67 -9.92
CA VAL A 146 8.04 2.84 -9.56
C VAL A 146 7.89 3.55 -8.21
N ASN A 147 8.67 3.16 -7.20
CA ASN A 147 8.58 3.77 -5.87
C ASN A 147 9.06 5.23 -5.87
N VAL A 148 10.15 5.54 -6.57
CA VAL A 148 10.66 6.91 -6.69
C VAL A 148 9.67 7.79 -7.46
N LEU A 149 9.14 7.30 -8.59
CA LEU A 149 8.17 8.05 -9.39
C LEU A 149 6.88 8.32 -8.59
N THR A 150 6.39 7.32 -7.86
CA THR A 150 5.22 7.49 -6.98
C THR A 150 5.51 8.45 -5.84
N LEU A 151 6.70 8.39 -5.22
CA LEU A 151 7.11 9.32 -4.17
C LEU A 151 7.11 10.77 -4.67
N THR A 152 7.72 11.01 -5.84
CA THR A 152 7.76 12.35 -6.43
C THR A 152 6.34 12.85 -6.72
N LEU A 153 5.50 12.01 -7.32
CA LEU A 153 4.12 12.36 -7.60
C LEU A 153 3.31 12.63 -6.33
N SER A 154 3.46 11.78 -5.30
CA SER A 154 2.76 11.95 -4.02
C SER A 154 3.18 13.22 -3.30
N LEU A 155 4.48 13.59 -3.36
CA LEU A 155 5.00 14.86 -2.84
C LEU A 155 4.36 16.06 -3.55
N LEU A 156 4.39 16.10 -4.87
CA LEU A 156 3.82 17.20 -5.65
C LEU A 156 2.33 17.36 -5.40
N LEU A 157 1.57 16.26 -5.44
CA LEU A 157 0.13 16.29 -5.19
C LEU A 157 -0.21 16.67 -3.74
N SER A 158 0.57 16.21 -2.77
CA SER A 158 0.32 16.57 -1.37
C SER A 158 0.57 18.05 -1.11
N LEU A 159 1.65 18.62 -1.67
CA LEU A 159 1.91 20.07 -1.60
C LEU A 159 0.75 20.85 -2.24
N PHE A 160 0.31 20.45 -3.43
CA PHE A 160 -0.79 21.09 -4.11
C PHE A 160 -2.08 21.06 -3.29
N VAL A 161 -2.51 19.87 -2.84
CA VAL A 161 -3.78 19.73 -2.11
C VAL A 161 -3.75 20.42 -0.75
N ILE A 162 -2.62 20.36 -0.05
CA ILE A 162 -2.51 20.92 1.30
C ILE A 162 -2.43 22.45 1.26
N PHE A 163 -1.60 23.02 0.39
CA PHE A 163 -1.40 24.48 0.36
C PHE A 163 -2.44 25.24 -0.46
N ILE A 164 -3.06 24.61 -1.46
CA ILE A 164 -4.03 25.29 -2.33
C ILE A 164 -5.47 24.97 -1.93
N ILE A 165 -5.79 23.71 -1.63
CA ILE A 165 -7.16 23.28 -1.34
C ILE A 165 -7.46 23.27 0.16
N GLY A 166 -6.49 22.88 1.00
CA GLY A 166 -6.63 22.85 2.46
C GLY A 166 -7.67 21.85 2.99
N ASN A 167 -8.00 20.79 2.22
CA ASN A 167 -9.04 19.82 2.59
C ASN A 167 -8.44 18.52 3.10
N LEU A 168 -8.69 18.20 4.39
CA LEU A 168 -8.16 17.01 5.05
C LEU A 168 -8.62 15.70 4.40
N ASN A 169 -9.90 15.60 4.01
CA ASN A 169 -10.42 14.37 3.41
C ASN A 169 -9.77 14.07 2.07
N LEU A 170 -9.52 15.10 1.26
CA LEU A 170 -8.78 14.96 0.00
C LEU A 170 -7.32 14.56 0.27
N THR A 171 -6.68 15.15 1.27
CA THR A 171 -5.31 14.79 1.65
C THR A 171 -5.22 13.33 2.11
N VAL A 172 -6.18 12.86 2.89
CA VAL A 172 -6.27 11.45 3.30
C VAL A 172 -6.52 10.55 2.09
N GLY A 173 -7.38 10.97 1.17
CA GLY A 173 -7.64 10.26 -0.07
C GLY A 173 -6.41 10.15 -0.99
N LEU A 174 -5.48 11.13 -0.93
CA LEU A 174 -4.23 11.08 -1.69
C LEU A 174 -3.35 9.89 -1.27
N ILE A 175 -3.40 9.45 0.00
CA ILE A 175 -2.67 8.26 0.43
C ILE A 175 -3.13 7.05 -0.39
N LEU A 176 -4.45 6.86 -0.45
CA LEU A 176 -5.03 5.76 -1.21
C LEU A 176 -4.74 5.89 -2.71
N ALA A 177 -4.91 7.08 -3.28
CA ALA A 177 -4.66 7.35 -4.70
C ALA A 177 -3.18 7.08 -5.07
N SER A 178 -2.23 7.51 -4.25
CA SER A 178 -0.80 7.26 -4.46
C SER A 178 -0.46 5.78 -4.44
N LEU A 179 -1.04 5.02 -3.51
CA LEU A 179 -0.81 3.58 -3.42
C LEU A 179 -1.50 2.80 -4.54
N ALA A 180 -2.69 3.23 -4.95
CA ALA A 180 -3.38 2.69 -6.12
C ALA A 180 -2.57 2.91 -7.40
N PHE A 181 -2.07 4.14 -7.61
CA PHE A 181 -1.20 4.47 -8.73
C PHE A 181 0.07 3.62 -8.74
N ARG A 182 0.75 3.48 -7.58
CA ARG A 182 1.93 2.64 -7.42
C ARG A 182 1.67 1.19 -7.81
N CYS A 183 0.58 0.62 -7.30
CA CYS A 183 0.20 -0.77 -7.56
C CYS A 183 -0.06 -0.99 -9.06
N ASN A 184 -0.88 -0.14 -9.69
CA ASN A 184 -1.23 -0.27 -11.09
C ASN A 184 -0.03 -0.06 -12.02
N LEU A 185 0.84 0.93 -11.71
CA LEU A 185 2.05 1.18 -12.47
C LEU A 185 3.03 0.01 -12.38
N ALA A 186 3.22 -0.55 -11.19
CA ALA A 186 4.10 -1.70 -10.99
C ALA A 186 3.58 -2.95 -11.69
N GLU A 187 2.26 -3.18 -11.65
CA GLU A 187 1.62 -4.30 -12.35
C GLU A 187 1.74 -4.16 -13.87
N PHE A 188 1.58 -2.96 -14.42
CA PHE A 188 1.79 -2.69 -15.83
C PHE A 188 3.20 -3.08 -16.30
N PHE A 189 4.24 -2.66 -15.55
CA PHE A 189 5.61 -3.05 -15.88
C PHE A 189 5.86 -4.56 -15.71
N LEU A 190 5.27 -5.17 -14.68
CA LEU A 190 5.39 -6.61 -14.46
C LEU A 190 4.76 -7.40 -15.61
N CYS A 191 3.55 -7.04 -16.05
CA CYS A 191 2.87 -7.72 -17.16
C CYS A 191 3.61 -7.55 -18.50
N ARG A 192 4.30 -6.42 -18.69
CA ARG A 192 5.13 -6.20 -19.89
C ARG A 192 6.40 -7.05 -19.89
N ASP A 193 6.93 -7.37 -18.72
CA ASP A 193 8.18 -8.09 -18.55
C ASP A 193 8.00 -9.63 -18.44
N MET A 194 6.74 -10.11 -18.33
CA MET A 194 6.35 -11.53 -18.38
C MET A 194 5.97 -11.97 -19.77
#